data_ed51255f9cf2697df267072b443ea10a
#
_entry.id   ed51255f9cf2697df267072b443ea10a
#
_cell.length_a   1.000
_cell.length_b   1.000
_cell.length_c   1.000
_cell.angle_alpha   90.00
_cell.angle_beta   90.00
_cell.angle_gamma   90.00
#
_symmetry.space_group_name_H-M   'P 1'
#
loop_
_entity.id
_entity.type
_entity.pdbx_description
1 polymer ?
#
loop_
_entity_poly.entity_id
_entity_poly.type
_entity_poly.pdbx_seq_one_letter_code
_entity_poly.pdbx_strand_id
1 'polypeptide(L)'
;GRATLGMTVSVVDARGSALPLKEVGEICVKGPSLLAGYWQRPEASAEALQSGWLHTGDVGFMDEEGFLFIVDRLKDMIISGGFNIYSQDVERALMAHDSVDVAAVVGLPDRKWGERVHAVVVLKAGRECSEEELIGFLRQSAGPLLTPKSIEFDSALPLTNLGKVDKKAIKLRLEAV
;
A
#
# COMPACT_ATOMS: atom_id res chain seq x y z
N GLY A 1 1.98 16.74 -3.04
CA GLY A 1 2.08 18.06 -2.41
C GLY A 1 3.51 18.42 -2.09
N ARG A 2 3.73 19.56 -1.39
CA ARG A 2 5.07 20.01 -0.94
C ARG A 2 5.10 20.13 0.58
N ALA A 3 6.30 20.09 1.16
CA ALA A 3 6.50 20.35 2.58
C ALA A 3 5.93 21.73 2.96
N THR A 4 5.25 21.78 4.11
CA THR A 4 4.78 23.07 4.67
C THR A 4 5.95 23.85 5.25
N LEU A 5 5.75 25.17 5.46
CA LEU A 5 6.78 26.03 6.00
C LEU A 5 7.32 25.50 7.35
N GLY A 6 8.65 25.44 7.46
CA GLY A 6 9.34 24.93 8.65
C GLY A 6 9.41 23.42 8.78
N MET A 7 8.80 22.67 7.86
CA MET A 7 8.89 21.21 7.82
C MET A 7 9.87 20.74 6.75
N THR A 8 10.59 19.67 7.04
CA THR A 8 11.47 18.98 6.10
C THR A 8 10.88 17.60 5.82
N VAL A 9 10.84 17.20 4.55
CA VAL A 9 10.42 15.87 4.12
C VAL A 9 11.63 15.17 3.48
N SER A 10 11.83 13.92 3.80
CA SER A 10 12.84 13.05 3.18
C SER A 10 12.18 11.73 2.79
N VAL A 11 12.61 11.17 1.68
CA VAL A 11 12.29 9.79 1.30
C VAL A 11 13.51 8.94 1.58
N VAL A 12 13.35 7.85 2.36
CA VAL A 12 14.47 7.05 2.84
C VAL A 12 14.32 5.57 2.49
N ASP A 13 15.45 4.89 2.38
CA ASP A 13 15.51 3.44 2.25
C ASP A 13 15.28 2.72 3.60
N ALA A 14 15.30 1.38 3.59
CA ALA A 14 15.14 0.56 4.79
C ALA A 14 16.27 0.73 5.84
N ARG A 15 17.35 1.41 5.49
CA ARG A 15 18.47 1.73 6.39
C ARG A 15 18.38 3.15 6.95
N GLY A 16 17.35 3.92 6.55
CA GLY A 16 17.19 5.33 6.91
C GLY A 16 18.05 6.30 6.09
N SER A 17 18.67 5.84 5.00
CA SER A 17 19.45 6.69 4.10
C SER A 17 18.54 7.41 3.12
N ALA A 18 18.78 8.72 2.91
CA ALA A 18 17.98 9.48 1.94
C ALA A 18 18.17 8.94 0.52
N LEU A 19 17.04 8.75 -0.17
CA LEU A 19 17.00 8.29 -1.55
C LEU A 19 17.09 9.47 -2.53
N PRO A 20 17.63 9.24 -3.74
CA PRO A 20 17.54 10.18 -4.85
C PRO A 20 16.08 10.52 -5.22
N LEU A 21 15.91 11.64 -5.93
CA LEU A 21 14.61 12.01 -6.49
C LEU A 21 14.05 10.92 -7.39
N LYS A 22 12.74 10.74 -7.37
CA LYS A 22 11.96 9.73 -8.11
C LYS A 22 12.15 8.28 -7.61
N GLU A 23 13.05 8.04 -6.68
CA GLU A 23 13.13 6.73 -6.02
C GLU A 23 12.09 6.62 -4.92
N VAL A 24 11.48 5.44 -4.83
CA VAL A 24 10.38 5.16 -3.89
C VAL A 24 10.95 4.61 -2.59
N GLY A 25 10.57 5.21 -1.46
CA GLY A 25 10.96 4.79 -0.13
C GLY A 25 10.00 5.29 0.94
N GLU A 26 10.33 5.08 2.22
CA GLU A 26 9.51 5.58 3.31
C GLU A 26 9.60 7.11 3.41
N ILE A 27 8.45 7.74 3.59
CA ILE A 27 8.35 9.19 3.79
C ILE A 27 8.62 9.48 5.26
N CYS A 28 9.67 10.25 5.52
CA CYS A 28 10.02 10.76 6.84
C CYS A 28 9.85 12.27 6.90
N VAL A 29 9.38 12.76 8.04
CA VAL A 29 9.11 14.21 8.25
C VAL A 29 9.81 14.71 9.49
N LYS A 30 10.39 15.92 9.41
CA LYS A 30 11.03 16.61 10.54
C LYS A 30 10.60 18.06 10.60
N GLY A 31 10.41 18.59 11.80
CA GLY A 31 10.11 20.01 12.00
C GLY A 31 9.43 20.31 13.32
N PRO A 32 9.21 21.59 13.62
CA PRO A 32 8.68 22.03 14.91
C PRO A 32 7.21 21.67 15.15
N SER A 33 6.47 21.31 14.10
CA SER A 33 5.05 20.93 14.19
C SER A 33 4.82 19.44 14.37
N LEU A 34 5.88 18.65 14.58
CA LEU A 34 5.73 17.24 14.89
C LEU A 34 5.08 17.03 16.25
N LEU A 35 4.34 15.90 16.36
CA LEU A 35 3.85 15.43 17.65
C LEU A 35 5.02 15.13 18.59
N ALA A 36 4.83 15.37 19.90
CA ALA A 36 5.81 14.98 20.92
C ALA A 36 5.80 13.46 21.18
N GLY A 37 4.75 12.78 20.80
CA GLY A 37 4.53 11.34 20.95
C GLY A 37 3.06 10.98 20.98
N TYR A 38 2.76 9.68 20.96
CA TYR A 38 1.40 9.16 21.11
C TYR A 38 1.03 9.05 22.60
N TRP A 39 -0.14 9.58 22.96
CA TRP A 39 -0.62 9.59 24.34
C TRP A 39 -0.66 8.17 24.93
N GLN A 40 0.02 7.98 26.08
CA GLN A 40 0.14 6.70 26.80
C GLN A 40 0.64 5.52 25.95
N ARG A 41 1.42 5.80 24.88
CA ARG A 41 2.02 4.78 24.00
C ARG A 41 3.50 5.08 23.75
N PRO A 42 4.36 4.88 24.76
CA PRO A 42 5.78 5.20 24.65
C PRO A 42 6.51 4.36 23.58
N GLU A 43 6.17 3.08 23.46
CA GLU A 43 6.76 2.18 22.48
C GLU A 43 6.43 2.61 21.04
N ALA A 44 5.15 2.85 20.76
CA ALA A 44 4.72 3.34 19.43
C ALA A 44 5.32 4.73 19.12
N SER A 45 5.53 5.57 20.15
CA SER A 45 6.19 6.85 19.98
C SER A 45 7.66 6.69 19.62
N ALA A 46 8.38 5.78 20.30
CA ALA A 46 9.78 5.49 20.01
C ALA A 46 9.97 4.85 18.63
N GLU A 47 9.03 4.00 18.19
CA GLU A 47 9.03 3.41 16.86
C GLU A 47 8.82 4.47 15.77
N ALA A 48 7.88 5.38 15.97
CA ALA A 48 7.55 6.40 14.98
C ALA A 48 8.54 7.58 14.96
N LEU A 49 9.12 7.94 16.12
CA LEU A 49 10.00 9.09 16.26
C LEU A 49 11.45 8.63 16.46
N GLN A 50 12.21 8.54 15.36
CA GLN A 50 13.59 8.11 15.39
C GLN A 50 14.53 9.24 14.96
N SER A 51 15.55 9.53 15.76
CA SER A 51 16.57 10.55 15.47
C SER A 51 16.00 11.94 15.09
N GLY A 52 14.84 12.29 15.64
CA GLY A 52 14.15 13.55 15.37
C GLY A 52 13.34 13.57 14.07
N TRP A 53 13.16 12.43 13.43
CA TRP A 53 12.29 12.22 12.27
C TRP A 53 11.06 11.43 12.68
N LEU A 54 9.93 11.80 12.13
CA LEU A 54 8.71 10.99 12.16
C LEU A 54 8.73 10.07 10.95
N HIS A 55 8.79 8.77 11.20
CA HIS A 55 8.55 7.70 10.24
C HIS A 55 7.04 7.58 10.05
N THR A 56 6.53 8.00 8.88
CA THR A 56 5.08 8.09 8.66
C THR A 56 4.43 6.74 8.39
N GLY A 57 5.23 5.75 7.99
CA GLY A 57 4.75 4.48 7.47
C GLY A 57 4.05 4.60 6.11
N ASP A 58 4.08 5.77 5.48
CA ASP A 58 3.68 5.96 4.09
C ASP A 58 4.90 5.84 3.18
N VAL A 59 4.71 5.26 2.01
CA VAL A 59 5.74 5.08 0.97
C VAL A 59 5.45 6.01 -0.19
N GLY A 60 6.49 6.65 -0.72
CA GLY A 60 6.34 7.57 -1.83
C GLY A 60 7.67 8.02 -2.41
N PHE A 61 7.62 8.97 -3.30
CA PHE A 61 8.79 9.59 -3.92
C PHE A 61 8.62 11.10 -4.06
N MET A 62 9.74 11.79 -4.25
CA MET A 62 9.76 13.23 -4.53
C MET A 62 10.22 13.46 -5.97
N ASP A 63 9.54 14.36 -6.69
CA ASP A 63 9.95 14.75 -8.04
C ASP A 63 10.98 15.89 -8.03
N GLU A 64 11.45 16.27 -9.23
CA GLU A 64 12.44 17.33 -9.43
C GLU A 64 11.94 18.72 -9.02
N GLU A 65 10.62 18.91 -8.98
CA GLU A 65 9.99 20.15 -8.56
C GLU A 65 9.74 20.21 -7.05
N GLY A 66 10.08 19.13 -6.31
CA GLY A 66 9.89 18.99 -4.86
C GLY A 66 8.46 18.64 -4.46
N PHE A 67 7.66 18.09 -5.38
CA PHE A 67 6.37 17.51 -5.03
C PHE A 67 6.53 16.08 -4.52
N LEU A 68 5.91 15.80 -3.39
CA LEU A 68 5.80 14.48 -2.80
C LEU A 68 4.55 13.78 -3.32
N PHE A 69 4.74 12.54 -3.76
CA PHE A 69 3.70 11.61 -4.23
C PHE A 69 3.67 10.41 -3.30
N ILE A 70 2.51 10.13 -2.72
CA ILE A 70 2.29 8.94 -1.89
C ILE A 70 1.88 7.79 -2.82
N VAL A 71 2.53 6.65 -2.67
CA VAL A 71 2.32 5.44 -3.48
C VAL A 71 1.50 4.41 -2.70
N ASP A 72 1.89 4.12 -1.44
CA ASP A 72 1.22 3.12 -0.61
C ASP A 72 1.58 3.31 0.88
N ARG A 73 1.13 2.39 1.71
CA ARG A 73 1.58 2.20 3.09
C ARG A 73 2.70 1.16 3.16
N LEU A 74 3.72 1.41 3.96
CA LEU A 74 4.84 0.48 4.14
C LEU A 74 4.37 -0.92 4.57
N LYS A 75 3.41 -0.99 5.48
CA LYS A 75 2.82 -2.24 6.00
C LYS A 75 1.93 -2.97 5.00
N ASP A 76 1.46 -2.30 3.96
CA ASP A 76 0.56 -2.85 2.94
C ASP A 76 1.35 -3.20 1.65
N MET A 77 2.64 -2.82 1.59
CA MET A 77 3.56 -3.24 0.53
C MET A 77 3.78 -4.75 0.58
N ILE A 78 3.73 -5.40 -0.57
CA ILE A 78 3.84 -6.85 -0.72
C ILE A 78 5.23 -7.18 -1.28
N ILE A 79 5.97 -8.05 -0.59
CA ILE A 79 7.29 -8.49 -1.06
C ILE A 79 7.14 -9.85 -1.73
N SER A 80 7.01 -9.86 -3.04
CA SER A 80 6.77 -11.08 -3.83
C SER A 80 7.89 -11.33 -4.82
N GLY A 81 8.59 -12.46 -4.65
CA GLY A 81 9.69 -12.86 -5.52
C GLY A 81 10.86 -11.87 -5.55
N GLY A 82 11.08 -11.13 -4.45
CA GLY A 82 12.12 -10.11 -4.34
C GLY A 82 11.73 -8.74 -4.89
N PHE A 83 10.49 -8.57 -5.36
CA PHE A 83 9.98 -7.28 -5.83
C PHE A 83 9.05 -6.65 -4.79
N ASN A 84 9.17 -5.34 -4.63
CA ASN A 84 8.22 -4.55 -3.87
C ASN A 84 7.00 -4.24 -4.76
N ILE A 85 5.85 -4.77 -4.38
CA ILE A 85 4.59 -4.56 -5.09
C ILE A 85 3.70 -3.69 -4.20
N TYR A 86 3.30 -2.55 -4.73
CA TYR A 86 2.42 -1.63 -4.02
C TYR A 86 0.98 -2.05 -4.25
N SER A 87 0.30 -2.35 -3.16
CA SER A 87 -1.07 -2.86 -3.20
C SER A 87 -2.02 -1.90 -3.92
N GLN A 88 -1.84 -0.59 -3.75
CA GLN A 88 -2.64 0.43 -4.42
C GLN A 88 -2.49 0.45 -5.95
N ASP A 89 -1.31 0.09 -6.48
CA ASP A 89 -1.12 0.03 -7.94
C ASP A 89 -1.91 -1.13 -8.55
N VAL A 90 -1.93 -2.28 -7.86
CA VAL A 90 -2.74 -3.43 -8.28
C VAL A 90 -4.23 -3.13 -8.14
N GLU A 91 -4.66 -2.51 -7.03
CA GLU A 91 -6.05 -2.08 -6.82
C GLU A 91 -6.51 -1.11 -7.91
N ARG A 92 -5.69 -0.11 -8.23
CA ARG A 92 -5.98 0.85 -9.29
C ARG A 92 -6.12 0.17 -10.66
N ALA A 93 -5.24 -0.78 -10.95
CA ALA A 93 -5.29 -1.55 -12.19
C ALA A 93 -6.55 -2.43 -12.27
N LEU A 94 -6.96 -3.07 -11.15
CA LEU A 94 -8.22 -3.83 -11.07
C LEU A 94 -9.44 -2.93 -11.27
N MET A 95 -9.48 -1.78 -10.61
CA MET A 95 -10.60 -0.83 -10.72
C MET A 95 -10.70 -0.14 -12.09
N ALA A 96 -9.70 -0.28 -12.96
CA ALA A 96 -9.79 0.14 -14.36
C ALA A 96 -10.64 -0.81 -15.22
N HIS A 97 -10.98 -2.01 -14.72
CA HIS A 97 -11.88 -2.92 -15.40
C HIS A 97 -13.34 -2.52 -15.21
N ASP A 98 -14.12 -2.53 -16.28
CA ASP A 98 -15.50 -2.02 -16.28
C ASP A 98 -16.44 -2.70 -15.28
N SER A 99 -16.22 -3.98 -14.98
CA SER A 99 -17.04 -4.76 -14.05
C SER A 99 -16.65 -4.58 -12.58
N VAL A 100 -15.49 -4.01 -12.27
CA VAL A 100 -15.01 -3.87 -10.89
C VAL A 100 -15.53 -2.58 -10.27
N ASP A 101 -16.12 -2.69 -9.07
CA ASP A 101 -16.53 -1.54 -8.25
C ASP A 101 -15.40 -1.13 -7.32
N VAL A 102 -14.94 -2.06 -6.49
CA VAL A 102 -13.83 -1.83 -5.55
C VAL A 102 -12.99 -3.09 -5.41
N ALA A 103 -11.70 -2.92 -5.18
CA ALA A 103 -10.77 -4.01 -4.93
C ALA A 103 -9.89 -3.71 -3.72
N ALA A 104 -9.51 -4.76 -3.00
CA ALA A 104 -8.50 -4.71 -1.96
C ALA A 104 -7.43 -5.76 -2.25
N VAL A 105 -6.17 -5.39 -2.12
CA VAL A 105 -5.03 -6.26 -2.42
C VAL A 105 -4.17 -6.44 -1.18
N VAL A 106 -3.84 -7.69 -0.88
CA VAL A 106 -3.03 -8.09 0.27
C VAL A 106 -1.96 -9.10 -0.13
N GLY A 107 -0.85 -9.08 0.60
CA GLY A 107 0.17 -10.13 0.54
C GLY A 107 -0.22 -11.27 1.48
N LEU A 108 -0.29 -12.49 0.97
CA LEU A 108 -0.47 -13.70 1.75
C LEU A 108 0.82 -14.53 1.74
N PRO A 109 1.16 -15.22 2.84
CA PRO A 109 2.35 -16.06 2.90
C PRO A 109 2.39 -17.06 1.75
N ASP A 110 3.56 -17.21 1.12
CA ASP A 110 3.79 -18.13 0.02
C ASP A 110 5.19 -18.74 0.08
N ARG A 111 5.30 -20.07 -0.04
CA ARG A 111 6.59 -20.80 0.07
C ARG A 111 7.58 -20.46 -1.04
N LYS A 112 7.08 -20.11 -2.23
CA LYS A 112 7.90 -19.84 -3.41
C LYS A 112 8.25 -18.35 -3.54
N TRP A 113 7.31 -17.49 -3.22
CA TRP A 113 7.41 -16.06 -3.49
C TRP A 113 7.69 -15.21 -2.23
N GLY A 114 7.70 -15.81 -1.04
CA GLY A 114 7.66 -15.10 0.25
C GLY A 114 6.24 -14.64 0.56
N GLU A 115 5.72 -13.74 -0.25
CA GLU A 115 4.31 -13.39 -0.28
C GLU A 115 3.75 -13.56 -1.70
N ARG A 116 2.49 -14.00 -1.81
CA ARG A 116 1.72 -13.96 -3.05
C ARG A 116 0.73 -12.79 -3.02
N VAL A 117 0.61 -12.11 -4.13
CA VAL A 117 -0.39 -11.05 -4.30
C VAL A 117 -1.77 -11.71 -4.42
N HIS A 118 -2.68 -11.35 -3.54
CA HIS A 118 -4.07 -11.80 -3.54
C HIS A 118 -5.00 -10.59 -3.57
N ALA A 119 -6.04 -10.64 -4.40
CA ALA A 119 -7.03 -9.59 -4.51
C ALA A 119 -8.41 -10.06 -4.03
N VAL A 120 -9.12 -9.23 -3.29
CA VAL A 120 -10.55 -9.39 -3.01
C VAL A 120 -11.29 -8.30 -3.79
N VAL A 121 -12.22 -8.72 -4.65
CA VAL A 121 -12.88 -7.85 -5.62
C VAL A 121 -14.40 -7.84 -5.38
N VAL A 122 -14.98 -6.66 -5.37
CA VAL A 122 -16.43 -6.47 -5.42
C VAL A 122 -16.79 -6.00 -6.84
N LEU A 123 -17.73 -6.69 -7.46
CA LEU A 123 -18.23 -6.33 -8.78
C LEU A 123 -19.34 -5.27 -8.68
N LYS A 124 -19.46 -4.45 -9.71
CA LYS A 124 -20.59 -3.53 -9.86
C LYS A 124 -21.90 -4.30 -9.97
N ALA A 125 -22.98 -3.73 -9.47
CA ALA A 125 -24.30 -4.35 -9.50
C ALA A 125 -24.70 -4.78 -10.93
N GLY A 126 -25.11 -6.05 -11.07
CA GLY A 126 -25.53 -6.63 -12.34
C GLY A 126 -24.39 -6.93 -13.32
N ARG A 127 -23.13 -6.83 -12.89
CA ARG A 127 -21.97 -7.26 -13.67
C ARG A 127 -21.49 -8.63 -13.21
N GLU A 128 -20.98 -9.39 -14.15
CA GLU A 128 -20.30 -10.66 -13.94
C GLU A 128 -18.90 -10.58 -14.53
N CYS A 129 -17.97 -11.25 -13.92
CA CYS A 129 -16.59 -11.35 -14.39
C CYS A 129 -15.94 -12.57 -13.72
N SER A 130 -15.12 -13.31 -14.44
CA SER A 130 -14.36 -14.41 -13.87
C SER A 130 -12.98 -13.98 -13.37
N GLU A 131 -12.37 -14.82 -12.54
CA GLU A 131 -10.98 -14.61 -12.09
C GLU A 131 -10.02 -14.59 -13.30
N GLU A 132 -10.20 -15.51 -14.24
CA GLU A 132 -9.35 -15.62 -15.43
C GLU A 132 -9.43 -14.38 -16.31
N GLU A 133 -10.64 -13.79 -16.43
CA GLU A 133 -10.87 -12.58 -17.20
C GLU A 133 -10.13 -11.39 -16.59
N LEU A 134 -10.23 -11.19 -15.27
CA LEU A 134 -9.50 -10.12 -14.56
C LEU A 134 -7.99 -10.32 -14.61
N ILE A 135 -7.51 -11.55 -14.40
CA ILE A 135 -6.09 -11.88 -14.51
C ILE A 135 -5.58 -11.61 -15.94
N GLY A 136 -6.35 -12.00 -16.95
CA GLY A 136 -6.04 -11.74 -18.36
C GLY A 136 -5.96 -10.25 -18.65
N PHE A 137 -6.95 -9.47 -18.20
CA PHE A 137 -6.98 -8.02 -18.32
C PHE A 137 -5.76 -7.36 -17.69
N LEU A 138 -5.46 -7.70 -16.42
CA LEU A 138 -4.31 -7.13 -15.71
C LEU A 138 -2.98 -7.46 -16.38
N ARG A 139 -2.82 -8.69 -16.86
CA ARG A 139 -1.59 -9.12 -17.54
C ARG A 139 -1.31 -8.30 -18.79
N GLN A 140 -2.37 -7.91 -19.51
CA GLN A 140 -2.26 -7.08 -20.71
C GLN A 140 -2.08 -5.60 -20.40
N SER A 141 -2.81 -5.06 -19.43
CA SER A 141 -2.86 -3.62 -19.14
C SER A 141 -1.79 -3.13 -18.18
N ALA A 142 -1.41 -3.97 -17.18
CA ALA A 142 -0.50 -3.58 -16.09
C ALA A 142 0.75 -4.48 -16.00
N GLY A 143 0.80 -5.56 -16.76
CA GLY A 143 1.93 -6.48 -16.81
C GLY A 143 1.92 -7.55 -15.71
N PRO A 144 2.84 -8.54 -15.82
CA PRO A 144 2.83 -9.73 -14.96
C PRO A 144 3.16 -9.44 -13.49
N LEU A 145 3.88 -8.35 -13.20
CA LEU A 145 4.27 -7.97 -11.83
C LEU A 145 3.05 -7.53 -11.01
N LEU A 146 2.15 -6.76 -11.62
CA LEU A 146 0.93 -6.26 -10.99
C LEU A 146 -0.27 -7.22 -11.13
N THR A 147 -0.04 -8.42 -11.66
CA THR A 147 -1.08 -9.43 -11.81
C THR A 147 -1.16 -10.30 -10.55
N PRO A 148 -2.28 -10.30 -9.80
CA PRO A 148 -2.48 -11.16 -8.64
C PRO A 148 -2.31 -12.65 -8.99
N LYS A 149 -1.94 -13.45 -8.01
CA LYS A 149 -1.87 -14.92 -8.16
C LYS A 149 -3.22 -15.59 -7.96
N SER A 150 -4.12 -14.90 -7.26
CA SER A 150 -5.50 -15.35 -7.03
C SER A 150 -6.42 -14.16 -6.77
N ILE A 151 -7.67 -14.29 -7.16
CA ILE A 151 -8.72 -13.30 -6.95
C ILE A 151 -9.90 -14.00 -6.28
N GLU A 152 -10.41 -13.41 -5.21
CA GLU A 152 -11.67 -13.79 -4.56
C GLU A 152 -12.72 -12.71 -4.83
N PHE A 153 -13.95 -13.13 -5.12
CA PHE A 153 -15.07 -12.20 -5.23
C PHE A 153 -15.87 -12.17 -3.94
N ASP A 154 -16.20 -10.97 -3.49
CA ASP A 154 -17.00 -10.76 -2.29
C ASP A 154 -18.13 -9.76 -2.59
N SER A 155 -19.16 -9.77 -1.76
CA SER A 155 -20.29 -8.82 -1.87
C SER A 155 -19.96 -7.44 -1.30
N ALA A 156 -19.01 -7.35 -0.35
CA ALA A 156 -18.53 -6.12 0.26
C ALA A 156 -17.16 -6.32 0.90
N LEU A 157 -16.36 -5.26 0.92
CA LEU A 157 -15.10 -5.27 1.66
C LEU A 157 -15.32 -4.84 3.12
N PRO A 158 -14.59 -5.44 4.10
CA PRO A 158 -14.64 -4.96 5.48
C PRO A 158 -14.09 -3.55 5.58
N LEU A 159 -14.74 -2.71 6.38
CA LEU A 159 -14.33 -1.33 6.59
C LEU A 159 -13.89 -1.11 8.04
N THR A 160 -12.91 -0.24 8.22
CA THR A 160 -12.54 0.30 9.52
C THR A 160 -13.65 1.21 10.07
N ASN A 161 -13.59 1.58 11.35
CA ASN A 161 -14.50 2.56 11.94
C ASN A 161 -14.47 3.95 11.26
N LEU A 162 -13.45 4.23 10.45
CA LEU A 162 -13.29 5.46 9.69
C LEU A 162 -13.77 5.31 8.22
N GLY A 163 -14.42 4.19 7.87
CA GLY A 163 -14.94 3.94 6.54
C GLY A 163 -13.89 3.58 5.47
N LYS A 164 -12.65 3.29 5.87
CA LYS A 164 -11.61 2.82 4.95
C LYS A 164 -11.58 1.30 4.91
N VAL A 165 -11.19 0.71 3.77
CA VAL A 165 -11.01 -0.74 3.65
C VAL A 165 -10.05 -1.25 4.72
N ASP A 166 -10.47 -2.27 5.46
CA ASP A 166 -9.69 -2.92 6.51
C ASP A 166 -8.90 -4.11 5.94
N LYS A 167 -7.75 -3.82 5.32
CA LYS A 167 -6.84 -4.85 4.79
C LYS A 167 -6.36 -5.83 5.86
N LYS A 168 -6.26 -5.39 7.13
CA LYS A 168 -5.88 -6.27 8.24
C LYS A 168 -6.95 -7.33 8.49
N ALA A 169 -8.23 -6.94 8.50
CA ALA A 169 -9.34 -7.88 8.65
C ALA A 169 -9.39 -8.87 7.48
N ILE A 170 -9.16 -8.40 6.24
CA ILE A 170 -9.07 -9.26 5.05
C ILE A 170 -7.95 -10.30 5.23
N LYS A 171 -6.73 -9.85 5.57
CA LYS A 171 -5.57 -10.74 5.73
C LYS A 171 -5.82 -11.80 6.81
N LEU A 172 -6.33 -11.40 7.98
CA LEU A 172 -6.66 -12.33 9.08
C LEU A 172 -7.70 -13.38 8.66
N ARG A 173 -8.73 -12.99 7.90
CA ARG A 173 -9.75 -13.92 7.37
C ARG A 173 -9.12 -14.97 6.45
N LEU A 174 -8.24 -14.55 5.54
CA LEU A 174 -7.62 -15.40 4.54
C LEU A 174 -6.50 -16.30 5.08
N GLU A 175 -5.86 -15.92 6.17
CA GLU A 175 -4.83 -16.72 6.85
C GLU A 175 -5.43 -17.78 7.79
N ALA A 176 -6.70 -17.66 8.15
CA ALA A 176 -7.41 -18.58 9.04
C ALA A 176 -8.00 -19.81 8.31
N VAL A 177 -7.92 -19.85 6.98
CA VAL A 177 -8.39 -20.94 6.10
C VAL A 177 -7.22 -21.81 5.67
#